data_2a874c6ee1dfd2ddfadd41ad7c6311a1
#
_entry.id   2a874c6ee1dfd2ddfadd41ad7c6311a1
#
_cell.length_a   1.000
_cell.length_b   1.000
_cell.length_c   1.000
_cell.angle_alpha   90.00
_cell.angle_beta   90.00
_cell.angle_gamma   90.00
#
_symmetry.space_group_name_H-M   'P 1'
#
loop_
_entity.id
_entity.type
_entity.pdbx_description
1 polymer ?
#
loop_
_entity_poly.entity_id
_entity_poly.type
_entity_poly.pdbx_seq_one_letter_code
_entity_poly.pdbx_strand_id
1 'polypeptide(L)'
;MISTKGRYALRVMIDLAEHNDQERIPLKDIAERQQISKKYLEIIVRDLVSSGMISGASGKNGGYKLMRDPDEYSVGEIIETMEGSLSPVACLACEVNDCPRAEDCQTLPLWSEYDTMVHDFFYGKKLSDLIK
;
A
#
# COMPACT_ATOMS: atom_id res chain seq x y z
N MET A 1 11.82 1.82 -5.40
CA MET A 1 12.13 1.16 -4.11
C MET A 1 10.96 1.30 -3.16
N ILE A 2 10.66 0.26 -2.39
CA ILE A 2 9.55 0.31 -1.44
C ILE A 2 10.04 0.97 -0.15
N SER A 3 9.40 2.07 0.24
CA SER A 3 9.76 2.83 1.43
C SER A 3 9.27 2.15 2.71
N THR A 4 9.75 2.64 3.85
CA THR A 4 9.26 2.20 5.15
C THR A 4 7.76 2.44 5.27
N LYS A 5 7.27 3.57 4.75
CA LYS A 5 5.85 3.91 4.77
C LYS A 5 5.01 2.86 4.04
N GLY A 6 5.43 2.46 2.84
CA GLY A 6 4.74 1.42 2.08
C GLY A 6 4.73 0.07 2.78
N ARG A 7 5.89 -0.32 3.32
CA ARG A 7 5.99 -1.58 4.06
C ARG A 7 5.12 -1.58 5.32
N TYR A 8 5.09 -0.47 6.04
CA TYR A 8 4.28 -0.36 7.26
C TYR A 8 2.79 -0.31 6.92
N ALA A 9 2.42 0.30 5.80
CA ALA A 9 1.02 0.28 5.35
C ALA A 9 0.54 -1.15 5.13
N LEU A 10 1.37 -2.01 4.55
CA LEU A 10 1.02 -3.43 4.41
C LEU A 10 0.81 -4.08 5.77
N ARG A 11 1.66 -3.77 6.75
CA ARG A 11 1.52 -4.33 8.10
C ARG A 11 0.22 -3.87 8.76
N VAL A 12 -0.19 -2.62 8.55
CA VAL A 12 -1.48 -2.12 9.04
C VAL A 12 -2.62 -2.89 8.38
N MET A 13 -2.57 -3.05 7.06
CA MET A 13 -3.61 -3.78 6.34
C MET A 13 -3.72 -5.24 6.79
N ILE A 14 -2.58 -5.88 7.04
CA ILE A 14 -2.54 -7.26 7.56
C ILE A 14 -3.17 -7.32 8.95
N ASP A 15 -2.83 -6.37 9.81
CA ASP A 15 -3.38 -6.31 11.17
C ASP A 15 -4.91 -6.20 11.14
N LEU A 16 -5.41 -5.30 10.30
CA LEU A 16 -6.85 -5.12 10.14
C LEU A 16 -7.53 -6.36 9.55
N ALA A 17 -6.84 -7.03 8.62
CA ALA A 17 -7.36 -8.24 8.00
C ALA A 17 -7.44 -9.41 9.00
N GLU A 18 -6.41 -9.55 9.84
CA GLU A 18 -6.36 -10.62 10.84
C GLU A 18 -7.33 -10.41 12.01
N HIS A 19 -7.84 -9.18 12.15
CA HIS A 19 -8.81 -8.84 13.21
C HIS A 19 -10.14 -8.35 12.61
N ASN A 20 -10.46 -8.83 11.42
CA ASN A 20 -11.62 -8.38 10.65
C ASN A 20 -12.97 -8.82 11.26
N ASP A 21 -12.93 -9.67 12.29
CA ASP A 21 -14.10 -10.07 13.05
C ASP A 21 -14.54 -9.00 14.06
N GLN A 22 -13.70 -8.01 14.31
CA GLN A 22 -13.99 -6.91 15.21
C GLN A 22 -14.65 -5.77 14.44
N GLU A 23 -15.47 -4.99 15.14
CA GLU A 23 -16.17 -3.87 14.50
C GLU A 23 -15.19 -2.79 14.03
N ARG A 24 -14.32 -2.35 14.93
CA ARG A 24 -13.25 -1.39 14.60
C ARG A 24 -12.07 -1.64 15.52
N ILE A 25 -10.87 -1.38 15.00
CA ILE A 25 -9.63 -1.63 15.72
C ILE A 25 -8.98 -0.28 16.07
N PRO A 26 -8.82 0.02 17.37
CA PRO A 26 -8.17 1.26 17.80
C PRO A 26 -6.72 1.32 17.32
N LEU A 27 -6.26 2.53 17.01
CA LEU A 27 -4.89 2.73 16.53
C LEU A 27 -3.84 2.24 17.52
N LYS A 28 -4.10 2.41 18.83
CA LYS A 28 -3.17 1.95 19.87
C LYS A 28 -2.94 0.45 19.84
N ASP A 29 -3.96 -0.32 19.48
CA ASP A 29 -3.85 -1.77 19.39
C ASP A 29 -2.98 -2.17 18.20
N ILE A 30 -3.14 -1.49 17.09
CA ILE A 30 -2.28 -1.71 15.90
C ILE A 30 -0.83 -1.35 16.22
N ALA A 31 -0.63 -0.21 16.86
CA ALA A 31 0.71 0.26 17.24
C ALA A 31 1.42 -0.75 18.14
N GLU A 32 0.70 -1.29 19.12
CA GLU A 32 1.26 -2.25 20.07
C GLU A 32 1.60 -3.56 19.38
N ARG A 33 0.66 -4.13 18.60
CA ARG A 33 0.91 -5.41 17.92
C ARG A 33 2.00 -5.32 16.87
N GLN A 34 2.04 -4.22 16.11
CA GLN A 34 3.00 -4.07 15.01
C GLN A 34 4.31 -3.43 15.43
N GLN A 35 4.41 -2.95 16.65
CA GLN A 35 5.62 -2.28 17.16
C GLN A 35 6.00 -1.08 16.28
N ILE A 36 4.99 -0.28 15.95
CA ILE A 36 5.16 0.96 15.17
C ILE A 36 4.64 2.11 16.03
N SER A 37 5.35 3.25 16.01
CA SER A 37 4.92 4.39 16.81
C SER A 37 3.53 4.87 16.38
N LYS A 38 2.72 5.25 17.36
CA LYS A 38 1.36 5.74 17.12
C LYS A 38 1.38 6.97 16.20
N LYS A 39 2.35 7.85 16.42
CA LYS A 39 2.47 9.07 15.61
C LYS A 39 2.71 8.76 14.14
N TYR A 40 3.57 7.79 13.86
CA TYR A 40 3.84 7.38 12.49
C TYR A 40 2.62 6.70 11.85
N LEU A 41 1.92 5.87 12.64
CA LEU A 41 0.70 5.21 12.19
C LEU A 41 -0.41 6.21 11.86
N GLU A 42 -0.50 7.33 12.58
CA GLU A 42 -1.49 8.36 12.29
C GLU A 42 -1.35 8.88 10.86
N ILE A 43 -0.12 9.03 10.39
CA ILE A 43 0.15 9.47 9.02
C ILE A 43 -0.28 8.39 8.02
N ILE A 44 0.06 7.13 8.29
CA ILE A 44 -0.25 6.01 7.40
C ILE A 44 -1.76 5.80 7.28
N VAL A 45 -2.47 5.73 8.41
CA VAL A 45 -3.91 5.47 8.39
C VAL A 45 -4.67 6.64 7.77
N ARG A 46 -4.19 7.87 7.94
CA ARG A 46 -4.81 9.02 7.29
C ARG A 46 -4.76 8.88 5.77
N ASP A 47 -3.63 8.48 5.24
CA ASP A 47 -3.48 8.28 3.79
C ASP A 47 -4.32 7.09 3.31
N LEU A 48 -4.38 6.02 4.08
CA LEU A 48 -5.20 4.87 3.73
C LEU A 48 -6.70 5.21 3.74
N VAL A 49 -7.15 6.00 4.71
CA VAL A 49 -8.55 6.46 4.77
C VAL A 49 -8.86 7.37 3.59
N SER A 50 -7.99 8.36 3.31
CA SER A 50 -8.25 9.31 2.23
C SER A 50 -8.24 8.66 0.86
N SER A 51 -7.55 7.53 0.68
CA SER A 51 -7.53 6.79 -0.57
C SER A 51 -8.67 5.76 -0.69
N GLY A 52 -9.48 5.62 0.35
CA GLY A 52 -10.60 4.68 0.34
C GLY A 52 -10.23 3.24 0.64
N MET A 53 -9.01 2.99 1.13
CA MET A 53 -8.56 1.63 1.45
C MET A 53 -9.16 1.11 2.75
N ILE A 54 -9.34 2.01 3.73
CA ILE A 54 -9.92 1.65 5.03
C ILE A 54 -10.91 2.74 5.46
N SER A 55 -11.76 2.42 6.42
CA SER A 55 -12.65 3.41 7.05
C SER A 55 -12.18 3.67 8.46
N GLY A 56 -12.36 4.92 8.92
CA GLY A 56 -12.02 5.33 10.26
C GLY A 56 -13.16 6.03 10.92
N ALA A 57 -13.26 5.90 12.25
CA ALA A 57 -14.23 6.63 13.06
C ALA A 57 -13.58 7.04 14.37
N SER A 58 -13.97 8.19 14.89
CA SER A 58 -13.49 8.68 16.17
C SER A 58 -14.48 8.32 17.29
N GLY A 59 -14.06 8.56 18.54
CA GLY A 59 -14.92 8.37 19.69
C GLY A 59 -14.67 7.04 20.40
N LYS A 60 -15.59 6.72 21.33
CA LYS A 60 -15.44 5.59 22.24
C LYS A 60 -15.29 4.25 21.56
N ASN A 61 -16.05 4.01 20.49
CA ASN A 61 -15.97 2.77 19.72
C ASN A 61 -15.29 3.01 18.38
N GLY A 62 -14.38 4.00 18.34
CA GLY A 62 -13.66 4.37 17.15
C GLY A 62 -12.53 3.44 16.81
N GLY A 63 -11.90 3.69 15.69
CA GLY A 63 -10.81 2.90 15.17
C GLY A 63 -10.94 2.72 13.67
N TYR A 64 -10.28 1.68 13.16
CA TYR A 64 -10.15 1.47 11.72
C TYR A 64 -10.63 0.08 11.33
N LYS A 65 -11.11 -0.02 10.10
CA LYS A 65 -11.69 -1.25 9.58
C LYS A 65 -11.47 -1.33 8.07
N LEU A 66 -11.29 -2.54 7.55
CA LEU A 66 -11.25 -2.76 6.10
C LEU A 66 -12.60 -2.44 5.48
N MET A 67 -12.59 -1.96 4.24
CA MET A 67 -13.80 -1.67 3.47
C MET A 67 -14.16 -2.81 2.51
N ARG A 68 -13.25 -3.74 2.29
CA ARG A 68 -13.44 -4.90 1.41
C ARG A 68 -12.88 -6.14 2.10
N ASP A 69 -13.25 -7.31 1.60
CA ASP A 69 -12.65 -8.55 2.08
C ASP A 69 -11.15 -8.58 1.73
N PRO A 70 -10.32 -9.25 2.54
CA PRO A 70 -8.87 -9.29 2.27
C PRO A 70 -8.50 -9.84 0.90
N ASP A 71 -9.30 -10.71 0.31
CA ASP A 71 -9.05 -11.25 -1.03
C ASP A 71 -9.42 -10.27 -2.16
N GLU A 72 -10.03 -9.14 -1.83
CA GLU A 72 -10.40 -8.11 -2.79
C GLU A 72 -9.36 -6.99 -2.90
N TYR A 73 -8.31 -7.02 -2.07
CA TYR A 73 -7.20 -6.06 -2.14
C TYR A 73 -6.01 -6.71 -2.82
N SER A 74 -5.41 -6.02 -3.79
CA SER A 74 -4.10 -6.42 -4.29
C SER A 74 -3.01 -5.76 -3.45
N VAL A 75 -1.87 -6.44 -3.29
CA VAL A 75 -0.70 -5.86 -2.62
C VAL A 75 -0.21 -4.65 -3.42
N GLY A 76 -0.30 -4.74 -4.76
CA GLY A 76 0.12 -3.66 -5.63
C GLY A 76 -0.62 -2.35 -5.38
N GLU A 77 -1.97 -2.40 -5.26
CA GLU A 77 -2.73 -1.18 -5.03
C GLU A 77 -2.42 -0.55 -3.67
N ILE A 78 -2.16 -1.37 -2.65
CA ILE A 78 -1.81 -0.86 -1.32
C ILE A 78 -0.47 -0.12 -1.37
N ILE A 79 0.55 -0.75 -1.94
CA ILE A 79 1.89 -0.16 -2.02
C ILE A 79 1.86 1.10 -2.90
N GLU A 80 1.21 1.03 -4.05
CA GLU A 80 1.16 2.14 -4.99
C GLU A 80 0.45 3.36 -4.39
N THR A 81 -0.59 3.13 -3.59
CA THR A 81 -1.27 4.19 -2.85
C THR A 81 -0.31 4.97 -1.96
N MET A 82 0.62 4.26 -1.31
CA MET A 82 1.56 4.88 -0.39
C MET A 82 2.79 5.46 -1.07
N GLU A 83 3.24 4.82 -2.15
CA GLU A 83 4.46 5.23 -2.86
C GLU A 83 4.18 6.23 -3.98
N GLY A 84 2.96 6.28 -4.47
CA GLY A 84 2.57 7.07 -5.63
C GLY A 84 2.82 6.36 -6.95
N SER A 85 3.81 5.49 -7.02
CA SER A 85 4.11 4.69 -8.21
C SER A 85 4.96 3.49 -7.82
N LEU A 86 4.78 2.38 -8.53
CA LEU A 86 5.62 1.19 -8.39
C LEU A 86 6.78 1.20 -9.38
N SER A 87 6.82 2.18 -10.27
CA SER A 87 7.83 2.22 -11.34
C SER A 87 9.23 2.38 -10.80
N PRO A 88 10.22 1.63 -11.32
CA PRO A 88 11.59 1.67 -10.84
C PRO A 88 12.34 2.93 -11.25
N VAL A 89 11.88 3.62 -12.29
CA VAL A 89 12.50 4.83 -12.82
C VAL A 89 11.45 5.90 -13.09
N ALA A 90 11.84 7.16 -12.96
CA ALA A 90 10.93 8.29 -13.08
C ALA A 90 10.25 8.37 -14.45
N CYS A 91 10.94 7.99 -15.50
CA CYS A 91 10.39 8.07 -16.87
C CYS A 91 9.23 7.10 -17.12
N LEU A 92 9.05 6.10 -16.28
CA LEU A 92 7.94 5.15 -16.37
C LEU A 92 6.85 5.39 -15.34
N ALA A 93 7.01 6.42 -14.50
CA ALA A 93 6.06 6.69 -13.42
C ALA A 93 4.74 7.31 -13.93
N CYS A 94 4.72 7.82 -15.15
CA CYS A 94 3.55 8.42 -15.79
C CYS A 94 3.19 7.62 -17.05
N GLU A 95 1.93 7.75 -17.48
CA GLU A 95 1.47 7.08 -18.71
C GLU A 95 2.24 7.50 -19.94
N VAL A 96 2.61 8.78 -19.99
CA VAL A 96 3.38 9.33 -21.10
C VAL A 96 4.82 9.56 -20.65
N ASN A 97 5.76 8.95 -21.37
CA ASN A 97 7.18 9.17 -21.13
C ASN A 97 7.61 10.46 -21.83
N ASP A 98 7.83 11.50 -21.03
CA ASP A 98 8.24 12.82 -21.52
C ASP A 98 9.75 13.04 -21.44
N CYS A 99 10.53 12.00 -21.20
CA CYS A 99 11.98 12.10 -21.16
C CYS A 99 12.53 12.48 -22.54
N PRO A 100 13.38 13.52 -22.64
CA PRO A 100 13.93 13.93 -23.93
C PRO A 100 14.72 12.85 -24.66
N ARG A 101 15.19 11.84 -23.95
CA ARG A 101 15.99 10.76 -24.53
C ARG A 101 15.20 9.47 -24.76
N ALA A 102 13.87 9.51 -24.60
CA ALA A 102 13.04 8.30 -24.66
C ALA A 102 13.23 7.49 -25.95
N GLU A 103 13.28 8.17 -27.10
CA GLU A 103 13.40 7.51 -28.40
C GLU A 103 14.75 6.82 -28.61
N ASP A 104 15.82 7.39 -28.03
CA ASP A 104 17.18 6.90 -28.21
C ASP A 104 17.72 6.18 -26.97
N CYS A 105 16.88 6.02 -25.93
CA CYS A 105 17.34 5.44 -24.68
C CYS A 105 17.53 3.92 -24.80
N GLN A 106 18.77 3.48 -24.77
CA GLN A 106 19.09 2.07 -24.91
C GLN A 106 18.71 1.23 -23.69
N THR A 107 18.55 1.86 -22.52
CA THR A 107 18.16 1.16 -21.28
C THR A 107 16.67 1.16 -21.03
N LEU A 108 15.88 1.98 -21.75
CA LEU A 108 14.44 2.03 -21.53
C LEU A 108 13.74 0.68 -21.67
N PRO A 109 14.07 -0.17 -22.67
CA PRO A 109 13.44 -1.49 -22.76
C PRO A 109 13.69 -2.35 -21.53
N LEU A 110 14.88 -2.26 -20.95
CA LEU A 110 15.22 -2.99 -19.71
C LEU A 110 14.33 -2.52 -18.56
N TRP A 111 14.21 -1.20 -18.38
CA TRP A 111 13.39 -0.64 -17.31
C TRP A 111 11.90 -0.93 -17.52
N SER A 112 11.44 -0.92 -18.77
CA SER A 112 10.05 -1.25 -19.09
C SER A 112 9.73 -2.70 -18.74
N GLU A 113 10.64 -3.62 -19.04
CA GLU A 113 10.45 -5.03 -18.71
C GLU A 113 10.45 -5.23 -17.19
N TYR A 114 11.38 -4.61 -16.48
CA TYR A 114 11.44 -4.67 -15.03
C TYR A 114 10.17 -4.08 -14.40
N ASP A 115 9.70 -2.94 -14.92
CA ASP A 115 8.49 -2.28 -14.46
C ASP A 115 7.27 -3.20 -14.59
N THR A 116 7.13 -3.85 -15.74
CA THR A 116 6.05 -4.81 -15.98
C THR A 116 6.13 -5.97 -14.99
N MET A 117 7.31 -6.51 -14.76
CA MET A 117 7.51 -7.60 -13.80
C MET A 117 7.11 -7.20 -12.39
N VAL A 118 7.49 -6.00 -11.95
CA VAL A 118 7.15 -5.49 -10.61
C VAL A 118 5.64 -5.33 -10.47
N HIS A 119 4.99 -4.72 -11.46
CA HIS A 119 3.55 -4.53 -11.44
C HIS A 119 2.81 -5.86 -11.41
N ASP A 120 3.19 -6.78 -12.29
CA ASP A 120 2.53 -8.09 -12.36
C ASP A 120 2.71 -8.87 -11.06
N PHE A 121 3.89 -8.79 -10.46
CA PHE A 121 4.17 -9.47 -9.20
C PHE A 121 3.27 -8.94 -8.08
N PHE A 122 3.27 -7.64 -7.85
CA PHE A 122 2.53 -7.06 -6.72
C PHE A 122 1.02 -7.08 -6.94
N TYR A 123 0.55 -6.84 -8.17
CA TYR A 123 -0.89 -6.89 -8.45
C TYR A 123 -1.41 -8.32 -8.51
N GLY A 124 -0.53 -9.29 -8.71
CA GLY A 124 -0.89 -10.72 -8.64
C GLY A 124 -0.97 -11.27 -7.22
N LYS A 125 -0.56 -10.51 -6.22
CA LYS A 125 -0.64 -10.91 -4.80
C LYS A 125 -1.81 -10.23 -4.14
N LYS A 126 -2.54 -10.96 -3.32
CA LYS A 126 -3.68 -10.43 -2.56
C LYS A 126 -3.29 -10.24 -1.10
N LEU A 127 -3.98 -9.32 -0.44
CA LEU A 127 -3.80 -9.13 1.01
C LEU A 127 -4.03 -10.45 1.75
N SER A 128 -5.02 -11.22 1.31
CA SER A 128 -5.32 -12.53 1.91
C SER A 128 -4.16 -13.52 1.83
N ASP A 129 -3.27 -13.36 0.85
CA ASP A 129 -2.08 -14.23 0.72
C ASP A 129 -1.06 -13.99 1.83
N LEU A 130 -1.13 -12.85 2.51
CA LEU A 130 -0.17 -12.44 3.53
C LEU A 130 -0.64 -12.72 4.95
N ILE A 131 -1.91 -12.99 5.16
CA ILE A 131 -2.45 -13.23 6.50
C ILE A 131 -2.30 -14.71 6.88
N LYS A 132 -2.23 -14.95 8.18
CA LYS A 132 -2.08 -16.30 8.73
C LYS A 132 -3.42 -16.95 9.04
#